data_e03b485c3ded652b0b45e7bca7ad56c7
#
_entry.id   e03b485c3ded652b0b45e7bca7ad56c7
#
_cell.length_a   1.000
_cell.length_b   1.000
_cell.length_c   1.000
_cell.angle_alpha   90.00
_cell.angle_beta   90.00
_cell.angle_gamma   90.00
#
_symmetry.space_group_name_H-M   'P 1'
#
loop_
_entity.id
_entity.type
_entity.pdbx_description
1 polymer ?
#
loop_
_entity_poly.entity_id
_entity_poly.type
_entity_poly.pdbx_seq_one_letter_code
_entity_poly.pdbx_strand_id
1 'polypeptide(L)'
;MSRHVMLALVLGAAPCVAAQRPANRAVYLDSHGVVRWKDTKQDVALFGANYVITTASDYRAAGYVHGDRKKMIDEDMAQFARMGWDGIRLTFWGDWESSDSSGNLLQNDHLDLLDYLIAKARERGIYMLFSPIQLYGANWPDALADTTDPGFGRKYPKAKMGTDPAAIAAQVNYLKQILNHVNPYTGVALKDEPAILFVELVNEPWHHPEDLRGSISYFNTLTDAVRSTGSQKLVFYNVSQDFRITQAIRKSKLQGVTFAWYPTGLNSGHELVGNYIRGVDAFPDMLNPDLAPLPRIVYEFDAPDTRTGYMYPAMMRTFRQVGAQFAAMFAYDMLQTAARNLGWQTHYLNLVYTPRKAMSAVIAAEVMHRLPRLGSYGPYPNNTRFGDFHVSYQENLGELVAPDAFLYAGDTRATPPDPAGLTRIAGYGSSPVVSYGGEGIYFLDKVKPGLWRLELYPDAEPIRDPFEPPNPAKVVTRAISRPWSITVTLPDLGATFTVQPVNAGA
;
A
#
# COMPACT_ATOMS: atom_id res chain seq x y z
N MET A 1 -22.27 36.79 -10.33
CA MET A 1 -23.40 36.09 -9.66
C MET A 1 -22.90 34.72 -9.26
N SER A 2 -22.61 34.59 -7.99
CA SER A 2 -22.11 33.31 -7.43
C SER A 2 -23.29 32.36 -7.25
N ARG A 3 -23.29 31.23 -7.96
CA ARG A 3 -24.28 30.16 -7.72
C ARG A 3 -23.69 29.16 -6.77
N HIS A 4 -24.26 29.05 -5.60
CA HIS A 4 -23.94 28.04 -4.60
C HIS A 4 -24.45 26.69 -5.07
N VAL A 5 -23.57 25.69 -5.18
CA VAL A 5 -23.96 24.31 -5.42
C VAL A 5 -23.97 23.61 -4.06
N MET A 6 -25.15 23.17 -3.64
CA MET A 6 -25.33 22.37 -2.43
C MET A 6 -25.22 20.90 -2.84
N LEU A 7 -24.16 20.21 -2.39
CA LEU A 7 -23.93 18.79 -2.71
C LEU A 7 -24.15 17.96 -1.45
N ALA A 8 -25.15 17.08 -1.49
CA ALA A 8 -25.34 16.06 -0.46
C ALA A 8 -24.60 14.78 -0.87
N LEU A 9 -23.78 14.24 0.05
CA LEU A 9 -22.97 13.05 -0.19
C LEU A 9 -23.83 11.80 0.09
N VAL A 10 -24.04 10.98 -0.93
CA VAL A 10 -24.44 9.58 -0.76
C VAL A 10 -23.24 8.73 -1.15
N LEU A 11 -22.69 7.97 -0.20
CA LEU A 11 -21.67 6.93 -0.43
C LEU A 11 -22.29 5.78 -1.25
N GLY A 12 -22.50 6.03 -2.51
CA GLY A 12 -22.92 5.06 -3.49
C GLY A 12 -21.82 4.95 -4.55
N ALA A 13 -21.16 3.80 -4.62
CA ALA A 13 -20.15 3.53 -5.64
C ALA A 13 -20.77 3.64 -7.03
N ALA A 14 -20.58 4.79 -7.69
CA ALA A 14 -20.82 4.88 -9.13
C ALA A 14 -19.53 4.45 -9.85
N PRO A 15 -19.55 3.38 -10.65
CA PRO A 15 -18.38 2.95 -11.39
C PRO A 15 -18.19 3.85 -12.61
N CYS A 16 -17.18 4.69 -12.61
CA CYS A 16 -16.59 5.18 -13.85
C CYS A 16 -15.20 5.78 -13.64
N VAL A 17 -14.30 5.02 -13.07
CA VAL A 17 -12.90 5.06 -13.48
C VAL A 17 -12.85 4.39 -14.84
N ALA A 18 -12.03 4.89 -15.80
CA ALA A 18 -11.78 4.17 -17.05
C ALA A 18 -11.57 2.70 -16.69
N ALA A 19 -12.33 1.78 -17.29
CA ALA A 19 -12.42 0.40 -16.84
C ALA A 19 -11.00 -0.15 -16.64
N GLN A 20 -10.58 -0.28 -15.41
CA GLN A 20 -9.28 -0.85 -15.10
C GLN A 20 -9.26 -2.27 -15.66
N ARG A 21 -8.21 -2.57 -16.41
CA ARG A 21 -8.07 -3.94 -16.92
C ARG A 21 -7.72 -4.84 -15.74
N PRO A 22 -8.34 -6.03 -15.64
CA PRO A 22 -7.99 -6.97 -14.59
C PRO A 22 -6.48 -7.24 -14.52
N ALA A 23 -5.95 -7.46 -13.32
CA ALA A 23 -4.54 -7.80 -13.12
C ALA A 23 -4.26 -9.20 -13.69
N ASN A 24 -3.76 -9.27 -14.91
CA ASN A 24 -3.52 -10.52 -15.65
C ASN A 24 -2.19 -10.54 -16.42
N ARG A 25 -1.35 -9.50 -16.23
CA ARG A 25 -0.04 -9.44 -16.90
C ARG A 25 0.97 -10.32 -16.17
N ALA A 26 1.82 -10.99 -16.93
CA ALA A 26 2.89 -11.80 -16.37
C ALA A 26 4.21 -11.03 -16.33
N VAL A 27 5.07 -11.41 -15.38
CA VAL A 27 6.41 -10.85 -15.20
C VAL A 27 7.50 -11.89 -15.43
N TYR A 28 8.73 -11.42 -15.62
CA TYR A 28 9.94 -12.24 -15.59
C TYR A 28 11.09 -11.46 -14.95
N LEU A 29 12.08 -12.18 -14.45
CA LEU A 29 13.33 -11.62 -13.96
C LEU A 29 14.34 -11.64 -15.11
N ASP A 30 14.91 -10.46 -15.45
CA ASP A 30 15.95 -10.37 -16.46
C ASP A 30 17.36 -10.75 -15.92
N SER A 31 18.35 -10.79 -16.79
CA SER A 31 19.73 -11.14 -16.42
C SER A 31 20.42 -10.10 -15.53
N HIS A 32 19.82 -8.92 -15.37
CA HIS A 32 20.34 -7.84 -14.53
C HIS A 32 19.62 -7.73 -13.17
N GLY A 33 18.78 -8.71 -12.83
CA GLY A 33 18.02 -8.69 -11.58
C GLY A 33 16.86 -7.67 -11.57
N VAL A 34 16.30 -7.38 -12.72
CA VAL A 34 15.17 -6.46 -12.85
C VAL A 34 13.91 -7.24 -13.20
N VAL A 35 12.85 -7.03 -12.45
CA VAL A 35 11.53 -7.57 -12.80
C VAL A 35 10.92 -6.75 -13.93
N ARG A 36 10.52 -7.43 -15.00
CA ARG A 36 9.93 -6.81 -16.19
C ARG A 36 8.59 -7.43 -16.55
N TRP A 37 7.72 -6.62 -17.10
CA TRP A 37 6.51 -7.10 -17.74
C TRP A 37 6.84 -7.93 -18.99
N LYS A 38 6.21 -9.12 -19.15
CA LYS A 38 6.48 -10.00 -20.31
C LYS A 38 6.03 -9.38 -21.64
N ASP A 39 4.96 -8.62 -21.63
CA ASP A 39 4.37 -7.98 -22.82
C ASP A 39 5.18 -6.77 -23.32
N THR A 40 5.44 -5.80 -22.45
CA THR A 40 6.08 -4.52 -22.81
C THR A 40 7.59 -4.49 -22.64
N LYS A 41 8.17 -5.44 -21.88
CA LYS A 41 9.58 -5.47 -21.47
C LYS A 41 10.00 -4.30 -20.55
N GLN A 42 9.07 -3.45 -20.17
CA GLN A 42 9.31 -2.35 -19.25
C GLN A 42 9.53 -2.87 -17.82
N ASP A 43 10.28 -2.08 -17.02
CA ASP A 43 10.46 -2.35 -15.60
C ASP A 43 9.09 -2.38 -14.90
N VAL A 44 8.91 -3.32 -13.99
CA VAL A 44 7.77 -3.29 -13.08
C VAL A 44 8.00 -2.15 -12.08
N ALA A 45 6.98 -1.34 -11.88
CA ALA A 45 6.93 -0.31 -10.86
C ALA A 45 5.51 -0.30 -10.28
N LEU A 46 5.36 -0.69 -9.01
CA LEU A 46 4.06 -0.83 -8.34
C LEU A 46 4.07 -0.03 -7.03
N PHE A 47 2.90 0.51 -6.69
CA PHE A 47 2.69 1.23 -5.44
C PHE A 47 1.35 0.85 -4.81
N GLY A 48 1.32 0.80 -3.49
CA GLY A 48 0.09 0.62 -2.73
C GLY A 48 0.34 0.44 -1.25
N ALA A 49 -0.42 -0.43 -0.60
CA ALA A 49 -0.34 -0.64 0.84
C ALA A 49 -0.42 -2.10 1.24
N ASN A 50 -0.06 -2.37 2.50
CA ASN A 50 -0.50 -3.55 3.22
C ASN A 50 -1.99 -3.42 3.55
N TYR A 51 -2.73 -4.50 3.36
CA TYR A 51 -4.15 -4.57 3.68
C TYR A 51 -4.46 -5.91 4.36
N VAL A 52 -4.99 -5.87 5.59
CA VAL A 52 -4.92 -6.98 6.54
C VAL A 52 -6.29 -7.49 7.00
N ILE A 53 -7.40 -6.98 6.45
CA ILE A 53 -8.78 -7.30 6.88
C ILE A 53 -9.09 -8.80 7.01
N THR A 54 -8.33 -9.64 6.31
CA THR A 54 -8.57 -11.10 6.28
C THR A 54 -8.14 -11.79 7.58
N THR A 55 -7.27 -11.17 8.36
CA THR A 55 -6.66 -11.73 9.58
C THR A 55 -6.29 -10.63 10.57
N ALA A 56 -5.81 -10.99 11.74
CA ALA A 56 -5.18 -10.13 12.74
C ALA A 56 -6.06 -8.96 13.22
N SER A 57 -5.44 -7.81 13.52
CA SER A 57 -6.11 -6.64 14.12
C SER A 57 -7.26 -6.10 13.27
N ASP A 58 -7.10 -6.04 11.95
CA ASP A 58 -8.14 -5.50 11.06
C ASP A 58 -9.37 -6.41 10.98
N TYR A 59 -9.17 -7.73 10.99
CA TYR A 59 -10.28 -8.68 11.06
C TYR A 59 -11.10 -8.48 12.32
N ARG A 60 -10.43 -8.29 13.47
CA ARG A 60 -11.10 -8.03 14.76
C ARG A 60 -11.72 -6.63 14.81
N ALA A 61 -11.03 -5.62 14.26
CA ALA A 61 -11.56 -4.26 14.18
C ALA A 61 -12.85 -4.19 13.36
N ALA A 62 -12.91 -4.88 12.22
CA ALA A 62 -14.15 -5.01 11.43
C ALA A 62 -15.28 -5.68 12.22
N GLY A 63 -14.97 -6.72 12.99
CA GLY A 63 -15.92 -7.38 13.91
C GLY A 63 -16.40 -6.45 15.02
N TYR A 64 -15.51 -5.67 15.61
CA TYR A 64 -15.84 -4.72 16.67
C TYR A 64 -16.84 -3.64 16.24
N VAL A 65 -16.74 -3.17 15.00
CA VAL A 65 -17.72 -2.22 14.43
C VAL A 65 -18.92 -2.91 13.81
N HIS A 66 -19.05 -4.22 13.92
CA HIS A 66 -20.12 -5.03 13.31
C HIS A 66 -20.21 -4.86 11.77
N GLY A 67 -19.06 -4.63 11.13
CA GLY A 67 -18.95 -4.43 9.69
C GLY A 67 -19.07 -5.75 8.91
N ASP A 68 -19.65 -5.68 7.70
CA ASP A 68 -19.57 -6.73 6.70
C ASP A 68 -18.19 -6.65 6.02
N ARG A 69 -17.31 -7.61 6.31
CA ARG A 69 -15.92 -7.60 5.83
C ARG A 69 -15.81 -7.65 4.31
N LYS A 70 -16.71 -8.36 3.62
CA LYS A 70 -16.70 -8.37 2.14
C LYS A 70 -17.10 -7.03 1.55
N LYS A 71 -18.12 -6.39 2.13
CA LYS A 71 -18.50 -5.03 1.74
C LYS A 71 -17.37 -4.02 2.03
N MET A 72 -16.66 -4.15 3.17
CA MET A 72 -15.49 -3.31 3.47
C MET A 72 -14.38 -3.51 2.45
N ILE A 73 -14.11 -4.75 2.02
CA ILE A 73 -13.15 -5.04 0.93
C ILE A 73 -13.58 -4.35 -0.37
N ASP A 74 -14.85 -4.40 -0.75
CA ASP A 74 -15.35 -3.73 -1.96
C ASP A 74 -15.14 -2.21 -1.92
N GLU A 75 -15.44 -1.58 -0.77
CA GLU A 75 -15.28 -0.15 -0.53
C GLU A 75 -13.81 0.26 -0.57
N ASP A 76 -12.92 -0.46 0.11
CA ASP A 76 -11.50 -0.14 0.21
C ASP A 76 -10.76 -0.41 -1.11
N MET A 77 -11.08 -1.49 -1.81
CA MET A 77 -10.50 -1.75 -3.13
C MET A 77 -10.95 -0.72 -4.18
N ALA A 78 -12.15 -0.16 -4.04
CA ALA A 78 -12.57 0.98 -4.85
C ALA A 78 -11.76 2.24 -4.54
N GLN A 79 -11.42 2.49 -3.26
CA GLN A 79 -10.53 3.59 -2.87
C GLN A 79 -9.11 3.40 -3.40
N PHE A 80 -8.53 2.19 -3.32
CA PHE A 80 -7.22 1.89 -3.90
C PHE A 80 -7.18 2.20 -5.39
N ALA A 81 -8.17 1.72 -6.13
CA ALA A 81 -8.31 2.01 -7.53
C ALA A 81 -8.45 3.53 -7.81
N ARG A 82 -9.23 4.25 -6.97
CA ARG A 82 -9.40 5.70 -7.09
C ARG A 82 -8.12 6.47 -6.86
N MET A 83 -7.30 6.04 -5.92
CA MET A 83 -5.99 6.61 -5.65
C MET A 83 -4.95 6.28 -6.74
N GLY A 84 -5.27 5.40 -7.69
CA GLY A 84 -4.33 4.97 -8.73
C GLY A 84 -3.29 3.96 -8.23
N TRP A 85 -3.59 3.26 -7.13
CA TRP A 85 -2.73 2.22 -6.61
C TRP A 85 -2.94 0.92 -7.37
N ASP A 86 -1.85 0.28 -7.74
CA ASP A 86 -1.81 -0.92 -8.56
C ASP A 86 -1.09 -2.10 -7.86
N GLY A 87 -0.71 -1.92 -6.60
CA GLY A 87 -0.06 -2.92 -5.78
C GLY A 87 -0.69 -3.06 -4.41
N ILE A 88 -0.67 -4.29 -3.87
CA ILE A 88 -1.04 -4.59 -2.48
C ILE A 88 -0.04 -5.61 -1.94
N ARG A 89 0.45 -5.41 -0.72
CA ARG A 89 1.02 -6.54 0.01
C ARG A 89 -0.10 -7.24 0.74
N LEU A 90 -0.37 -8.44 0.30
CA LEU A 90 -1.39 -9.31 0.84
C LEU A 90 -0.80 -10.04 2.05
N THR A 91 -0.93 -9.40 3.21
CA THR A 91 -0.39 -9.87 4.48
C THR A 91 -1.42 -10.76 5.16
N PHE A 92 -1.08 -12.04 5.35
CA PHE A 92 -1.99 -13.06 5.83
C PHE A 92 -1.40 -13.85 6.99
N TRP A 93 -2.04 -13.80 8.16
CA TRP A 93 -1.64 -14.55 9.36
C TRP A 93 -2.06 -16.03 9.28
N GLY A 94 -1.76 -16.67 8.15
CA GLY A 94 -2.15 -18.05 7.92
C GLY A 94 -1.49 -19.03 8.88
N ASP A 95 -0.28 -18.73 9.32
CA ASP A 95 0.47 -19.49 10.33
C ASP A 95 -0.18 -19.48 11.72
N TRP A 96 -1.04 -18.49 12.01
CA TRP A 96 -1.79 -18.36 13.26
C TRP A 96 -3.26 -18.73 13.12
N GLU A 97 -3.95 -18.14 12.16
CA GLU A 97 -5.41 -18.11 12.11
C GLU A 97 -6.03 -19.04 11.03
N SER A 98 -5.23 -19.52 10.06
CA SER A 98 -5.74 -20.35 8.96
C SER A 98 -4.94 -21.63 8.72
N SER A 99 -4.25 -22.13 9.75
CA SER A 99 -3.59 -23.43 9.76
C SER A 99 -3.75 -24.12 11.11
N ASP A 100 -3.49 -25.42 11.15
CA ASP A 100 -3.30 -26.15 12.39
C ASP A 100 -1.82 -26.17 12.83
N SER A 101 -1.56 -26.79 13.98
CA SER A 101 -0.21 -26.89 14.55
C SER A 101 0.79 -27.73 13.74
N SER A 102 0.35 -28.39 12.68
CA SER A 102 1.16 -29.17 11.72
C SER A 102 1.26 -28.49 10.35
N GLY A 103 0.68 -27.31 10.21
CA GLY A 103 0.66 -26.54 8.96
C GLY A 103 -0.36 -27.04 7.95
N ASN A 104 -1.41 -27.78 8.36
CA ASN A 104 -2.53 -28.07 7.47
C ASN A 104 -3.40 -26.84 7.33
N LEU A 105 -3.74 -26.49 6.08
CA LEU A 105 -4.59 -25.34 5.77
C LEU A 105 -6.02 -25.59 6.27
N LEU A 106 -6.59 -24.62 6.97
CA LEU A 106 -7.96 -24.65 7.46
C LEU A 106 -8.89 -23.94 6.48
N GLN A 107 -10.06 -24.55 6.24
CA GLN A 107 -11.18 -23.95 5.50
C GLN A 107 -12.03 -23.15 6.49
N ASN A 108 -11.79 -21.86 6.58
CA ASN A 108 -12.46 -20.98 7.55
C ASN A 108 -12.72 -19.58 6.96
N ASP A 109 -13.34 -18.70 7.73
CA ASP A 109 -13.69 -17.35 7.29
C ASP A 109 -12.47 -16.53 6.86
N HIS A 110 -11.30 -16.72 7.46
CA HIS A 110 -10.06 -16.06 7.09
C HIS A 110 -9.64 -16.40 5.66
N LEU A 111 -9.70 -17.69 5.31
CA LEU A 111 -9.37 -18.13 3.95
C LEU A 111 -10.41 -17.67 2.92
N ASP A 112 -11.72 -17.70 3.26
CA ASP A 112 -12.77 -17.19 2.38
C ASP A 112 -12.61 -15.68 2.12
N LEU A 113 -12.23 -14.89 3.13
CA LEU A 113 -11.95 -13.47 2.97
C LEU A 113 -10.68 -13.21 2.15
N LEU A 114 -9.64 -14.03 2.30
CA LEU A 114 -8.44 -13.98 1.47
C LEU A 114 -8.80 -14.18 -0.01
N ASP A 115 -9.59 -15.22 -0.30
CA ASP A 115 -10.05 -15.53 -1.65
C ASP A 115 -10.88 -14.40 -2.25
N TYR A 116 -11.79 -13.83 -1.47
CA TYR A 116 -12.61 -12.70 -1.89
C TYR A 116 -11.76 -11.46 -2.18
N LEU A 117 -10.82 -11.12 -1.30
CA LEU A 117 -9.91 -9.99 -1.48
C LEU A 117 -9.08 -10.13 -2.76
N ILE A 118 -8.51 -11.32 -3.00
CA ILE A 118 -7.74 -11.60 -4.22
C ILE A 118 -8.60 -11.35 -5.47
N ALA A 119 -9.83 -11.84 -5.49
CA ALA A 119 -10.74 -11.64 -6.62
C ALA A 119 -11.03 -10.15 -6.85
N LYS A 120 -11.34 -9.40 -5.79
CA LYS A 120 -11.70 -7.97 -5.88
C LYS A 120 -10.51 -7.08 -6.25
N ALA A 121 -9.34 -7.36 -5.75
CA ALA A 121 -8.11 -6.67 -6.13
C ALA A 121 -7.77 -6.95 -7.61
N ARG A 122 -7.83 -8.22 -8.04
CA ARG A 122 -7.63 -8.62 -9.45
C ARG A 122 -8.57 -7.89 -10.41
N GLU A 123 -9.87 -7.84 -10.10
CA GLU A 123 -10.88 -7.13 -10.91
C GLU A 123 -10.51 -5.66 -11.17
N ARG A 124 -9.81 -5.03 -10.23
CA ARG A 124 -9.40 -3.63 -10.27
C ARG A 124 -7.98 -3.39 -10.77
N GLY A 125 -7.31 -4.41 -11.30
CA GLY A 125 -5.96 -4.27 -11.84
C GLY A 125 -4.86 -4.17 -10.77
N ILE A 126 -5.14 -4.56 -9.53
CA ILE A 126 -4.20 -4.50 -8.40
C ILE A 126 -3.42 -5.80 -8.33
N TYR A 127 -2.09 -5.71 -8.40
CA TYR A 127 -1.16 -6.83 -8.30
C TYR A 127 -0.71 -7.06 -6.85
N MET A 128 -0.19 -8.26 -6.55
CA MET A 128 0.05 -8.67 -5.17
C MET A 128 1.45 -9.22 -4.93
N LEU A 129 2.03 -8.80 -3.79
CA LEU A 129 3.06 -9.52 -3.06
C LEU A 129 2.36 -10.33 -1.98
N PHE A 130 2.32 -11.65 -2.11
CA PHE A 130 1.66 -12.53 -1.15
C PHE A 130 2.62 -12.96 -0.04
N SER A 131 2.28 -12.65 1.20
CA SER A 131 3.04 -12.96 2.42
C SER A 131 2.19 -13.83 3.35
N PRO A 132 2.26 -15.18 3.24
CA PRO A 132 1.33 -16.10 3.91
C PRO A 132 1.73 -16.51 5.33
N ILE A 133 2.94 -16.15 5.81
CA ILE A 133 3.48 -16.53 7.13
C ILE A 133 4.01 -15.27 7.81
N GLN A 134 3.47 -14.91 8.98
CA GLN A 134 3.77 -13.65 9.64
C GLN A 134 4.70 -13.75 10.85
N LEU A 135 4.71 -14.88 11.57
CA LEU A 135 5.53 -15.15 12.75
C LEU A 135 5.32 -14.22 13.97
N TYR A 136 4.40 -13.28 13.89
CA TYR A 136 3.95 -12.48 15.02
C TYR A 136 2.64 -13.02 15.57
N GLY A 137 2.44 -12.93 16.88
CA GLY A 137 1.15 -13.26 17.48
C GLY A 137 0.02 -12.41 16.89
N ALA A 138 -1.11 -13.02 16.62
CA ALA A 138 -2.28 -12.34 16.09
C ALA A 138 -2.83 -11.22 16.99
N ASN A 139 -2.33 -11.12 18.23
CA ASN A 139 -2.74 -10.13 19.23
C ASN A 139 -1.99 -8.79 19.15
N TRP A 140 -0.95 -8.70 18.35
CA TRP A 140 -0.20 -7.45 18.22
C TRP A 140 -0.64 -6.73 16.94
N PRO A 141 -0.80 -5.40 16.96
CA PRO A 141 -0.61 -4.44 18.07
C PRO A 141 -1.90 -4.03 18.77
N ASP A 142 -3.01 -4.72 18.57
CA ASP A 142 -4.34 -4.24 18.91
C ASP A 142 -4.76 -4.46 20.37
N ALA A 143 -5.84 -3.75 20.75
CA ALA A 143 -6.50 -3.90 22.04
C ALA A 143 -7.64 -4.94 22.04
N LEU A 144 -7.82 -5.67 20.92
CA LEU A 144 -8.91 -6.63 20.69
C LEU A 144 -8.34 -8.05 20.57
N ALA A 145 -7.46 -8.43 21.50
CA ALA A 145 -6.73 -9.69 21.46
C ALA A 145 -7.60 -10.93 21.29
N ASP A 146 -7.16 -11.87 20.47
CA ASP A 146 -7.67 -13.23 20.37
C ASP A 146 -6.57 -14.22 20.77
N THR A 147 -6.91 -15.22 21.59
CA THR A 147 -5.99 -16.23 22.08
C THR A 147 -6.34 -17.65 21.62
N THR A 148 -7.27 -17.78 20.68
CA THR A 148 -7.81 -19.08 20.23
C THR A 148 -7.14 -19.62 18.98
N ASP A 149 -6.08 -18.97 18.46
CA ASP A 149 -5.41 -19.34 17.23
C ASP A 149 -4.93 -20.79 17.22
N PRO A 150 -5.32 -21.60 16.21
CA PRO A 150 -4.96 -23.01 16.14
C PRO A 150 -3.60 -23.26 15.48
N GLY A 151 -2.97 -22.23 14.88
CA GLY A 151 -1.88 -22.33 13.94
C GLY A 151 -0.53 -22.79 14.50
N PHE A 152 0.36 -23.18 13.60
CA PHE A 152 1.74 -23.56 13.96
C PHE A 152 2.56 -22.38 14.48
N GLY A 153 2.19 -21.14 14.13
CA GLY A 153 2.80 -19.91 14.67
C GLY A 153 2.69 -19.81 16.20
N ARG A 154 1.58 -20.33 16.75
CA ARG A 154 1.40 -20.41 18.21
C ARG A 154 2.24 -21.51 18.86
N LYS A 155 2.44 -22.62 18.14
CA LYS A 155 3.17 -23.79 18.65
C LYS A 155 4.67 -23.56 18.72
N TYR A 156 5.23 -22.93 17.69
CA TYR A 156 6.67 -22.79 17.55
C TYR A 156 7.11 -21.33 17.80
N PRO A 157 8.05 -21.10 18.73
CA PRO A 157 8.59 -19.75 18.94
C PRO A 157 9.23 -19.19 17.66
N LYS A 158 9.07 -17.90 17.39
CA LYS A 158 9.63 -17.20 16.22
C LYS A 158 11.11 -17.53 15.99
N ALA A 159 11.93 -17.52 17.06
CA ALA A 159 13.37 -17.83 17.01
C ALA A 159 13.69 -19.28 16.61
N LYS A 160 12.71 -20.19 16.62
CA LYS A 160 12.87 -21.59 16.24
C LYS A 160 12.34 -21.90 14.84
N MET A 161 11.63 -21.00 14.23
CA MET A 161 10.99 -21.23 12.92
C MET A 161 11.99 -21.59 11.82
N GLY A 162 13.19 -21.02 11.83
CA GLY A 162 14.24 -21.31 10.85
C GLY A 162 15.19 -22.45 11.22
N THR A 163 15.07 -23.04 12.45
CA THR A 163 16.06 -24.02 12.96
C THR A 163 15.44 -25.33 13.46
N ASP A 164 14.19 -25.33 13.89
CA ASP A 164 13.49 -26.54 14.33
C ASP A 164 12.95 -27.31 13.12
N PRO A 165 13.35 -28.57 12.91
CA PRO A 165 12.87 -29.38 11.77
C PRO A 165 11.36 -29.53 11.70
N ALA A 166 10.67 -29.63 12.86
CA ALA A 166 9.22 -29.76 12.90
C ALA A 166 8.53 -28.44 12.53
N ALA A 167 9.08 -27.28 12.97
CA ALA A 167 8.60 -25.98 12.56
C ALA A 167 8.78 -25.72 11.05
N ILE A 168 9.94 -26.11 10.50
CA ILE A 168 10.20 -26.02 9.05
C ILE A 168 9.24 -26.94 8.28
N ALA A 169 9.01 -28.16 8.77
CA ALA A 169 8.06 -29.08 8.13
C ALA A 169 6.62 -28.53 8.09
N ALA A 170 6.16 -27.88 9.17
CA ALA A 170 4.86 -27.22 9.21
C ALA A 170 4.76 -26.09 8.18
N GLN A 171 5.78 -25.22 8.07
CA GLN A 171 5.84 -24.16 7.07
C GLN A 171 5.81 -24.71 5.62
N VAL A 172 6.59 -25.76 5.35
CA VAL A 172 6.61 -26.47 4.04
C VAL A 172 5.24 -27.02 3.70
N ASN A 173 4.59 -27.68 4.66
CA ASN A 173 3.25 -28.24 4.47
C ASN A 173 2.24 -27.14 4.16
N TYR A 174 2.23 -26.07 4.95
CA TYR A 174 1.35 -24.94 4.78
C TYR A 174 1.54 -24.24 3.43
N LEU A 175 2.78 -23.90 3.04
CA LEU A 175 3.08 -23.26 1.76
C LEU A 175 2.60 -24.09 0.57
N LYS A 176 2.76 -25.41 0.61
CA LYS A 176 2.25 -26.30 -0.45
C LYS A 176 0.73 -26.28 -0.54
N GLN A 177 0.04 -26.32 0.58
CA GLN A 177 -1.41 -26.35 0.61
C GLN A 177 -2.01 -25.02 0.19
N ILE A 178 -1.55 -23.88 0.75
CA ILE A 178 -2.09 -22.57 0.39
C ILE A 178 -1.86 -22.22 -1.09
N LEU A 179 -0.72 -22.55 -1.67
CA LEU A 179 -0.46 -22.30 -3.08
C LEU A 179 -1.24 -23.22 -4.03
N ASN A 180 -1.57 -24.44 -3.61
CA ASN A 180 -2.45 -25.33 -4.37
C ASN A 180 -3.94 -25.09 -4.12
N HIS A 181 -4.29 -24.28 -3.12
CA HIS A 181 -5.68 -23.89 -2.86
C HIS A 181 -6.27 -23.21 -4.09
N VAL A 182 -7.45 -23.66 -4.51
CA VAL A 182 -8.21 -23.07 -5.63
C VAL A 182 -9.18 -22.07 -5.05
N ASN A 183 -8.97 -20.80 -5.40
CA ASN A 183 -9.84 -19.70 -5.00
C ASN A 183 -11.23 -19.88 -5.63
N PRO A 184 -12.31 -20.03 -4.83
CA PRO A 184 -13.65 -20.29 -5.35
C PRO A 184 -14.24 -19.11 -6.14
N TYR A 185 -13.76 -17.87 -5.94
CA TYR A 185 -14.24 -16.69 -6.65
C TYR A 185 -13.57 -16.50 -8.02
N THR A 186 -12.34 -16.98 -8.21
CA THR A 186 -11.61 -16.85 -9.48
C THR A 186 -11.52 -18.17 -10.25
N GLY A 187 -11.74 -19.30 -9.60
CA GLY A 187 -11.55 -20.65 -10.16
C GLY A 187 -10.09 -21.02 -10.41
N VAL A 188 -9.13 -20.23 -9.87
CA VAL A 188 -7.70 -20.36 -10.14
C VAL A 188 -6.96 -20.73 -8.84
N ALA A 189 -6.00 -21.66 -8.91
CA ALA A 189 -5.14 -21.96 -7.78
C ALA A 189 -4.20 -20.76 -7.48
N LEU A 190 -3.90 -20.47 -6.20
CA LEU A 190 -3.10 -19.30 -5.84
C LEU A 190 -1.72 -19.32 -6.50
N LYS A 191 -1.13 -20.49 -6.72
CA LYS A 191 0.13 -20.64 -7.48
C LYS A 191 0.04 -20.14 -8.92
N ASP A 192 -1.14 -20.14 -9.52
CA ASP A 192 -1.39 -19.77 -10.91
C ASP A 192 -2.13 -18.43 -11.04
N GLU A 193 -2.58 -17.82 -9.91
CA GLU A 193 -3.32 -16.56 -9.88
C GLU A 193 -2.51 -15.41 -10.52
N PRO A 194 -2.92 -14.85 -11.65
CA PRO A 194 -2.10 -13.87 -12.39
C PRO A 194 -1.88 -12.55 -11.63
N ALA A 195 -2.77 -12.20 -10.72
CA ALA A 195 -2.62 -10.99 -9.91
C ALA A 195 -1.54 -11.14 -8.82
N ILE A 196 -1.21 -12.35 -8.38
CA ILE A 196 -0.09 -12.61 -7.47
C ILE A 196 1.19 -12.70 -8.30
N LEU A 197 2.05 -11.69 -8.23
CA LEU A 197 3.33 -11.68 -8.95
C LEU A 197 4.47 -12.26 -8.13
N PHE A 198 4.43 -12.06 -6.82
CA PHE A 198 5.51 -12.36 -5.88
C PHE A 198 4.98 -13.16 -4.69
N VAL A 199 5.81 -14.08 -4.20
CA VAL A 199 5.60 -14.78 -2.92
C VAL A 199 6.74 -14.38 -1.99
N GLU A 200 6.40 -13.69 -0.89
CA GLU A 200 7.31 -13.45 0.22
C GLU A 200 7.15 -14.60 1.21
N LEU A 201 8.20 -15.40 1.40
CA LEU A 201 8.11 -16.67 2.13
C LEU A 201 7.63 -16.49 3.57
N VAL A 202 8.20 -15.51 4.28
CA VAL A 202 7.99 -15.28 5.71
C VAL A 202 8.16 -13.80 6.00
N ASN A 203 7.28 -13.22 6.81
CA ASN A 203 7.41 -11.85 7.31
C ASN A 203 8.37 -11.77 8.50
N GLU A 204 9.32 -10.84 8.44
CA GLU A 204 10.24 -10.47 9.53
C GLU A 204 10.76 -11.66 10.36
N PRO A 205 11.39 -12.66 9.73
CA PRO A 205 11.86 -13.85 10.43
C PRO A 205 12.96 -13.51 11.44
N TRP A 206 13.13 -14.38 12.42
CA TRP A 206 14.32 -14.35 13.26
C TRP A 206 15.49 -14.94 12.44
N HIS A 207 16.46 -14.09 12.09
CA HIS A 207 17.61 -14.50 11.31
C HIS A 207 18.68 -15.18 12.16
N HIS A 208 19.44 -16.09 11.54
CA HIS A 208 20.61 -16.77 12.12
C HIS A 208 21.84 -16.51 11.25
N PRO A 209 22.36 -15.25 11.22
CA PRO A 209 23.50 -14.90 10.36
C PRO A 209 24.81 -15.61 10.76
N GLU A 210 24.90 -16.10 12.00
CA GLU A 210 26.00 -16.93 12.49
C GLU A 210 26.02 -18.34 11.87
N ASP A 211 24.89 -18.86 11.41
CA ASP A 211 24.76 -20.13 10.70
C ASP A 211 24.40 -19.93 9.23
N LEU A 212 25.40 -19.59 8.44
CA LEU A 212 25.25 -19.37 6.99
C LEU A 212 24.68 -20.61 6.27
N ARG A 213 25.12 -21.81 6.65
CA ARG A 213 24.67 -23.06 5.98
C ARG A 213 23.23 -23.38 6.34
N GLY A 214 22.87 -23.29 7.61
CA GLY A 214 21.50 -23.50 8.06
C GLY A 214 20.54 -22.49 7.43
N SER A 215 20.90 -21.21 7.38
CA SER A 215 20.11 -20.18 6.74
C SER A 215 19.88 -20.45 5.25
N ILE A 216 20.91 -20.81 4.48
CA ILE A 216 20.78 -21.19 3.06
C ILE A 216 19.88 -22.42 2.91
N SER A 217 20.08 -23.44 3.76
CA SER A 217 19.24 -24.65 3.74
C SER A 217 17.78 -24.35 3.99
N TYR A 218 17.48 -23.51 4.98
CA TYR A 218 16.12 -23.06 5.30
C TYR A 218 15.48 -22.33 4.13
N PHE A 219 16.15 -21.33 3.55
CA PHE A 219 15.64 -20.58 2.40
C PHE A 219 15.36 -21.48 1.20
N ASN A 220 16.28 -22.39 0.91
CA ASN A 220 16.14 -23.35 -0.18
C ASN A 220 14.98 -24.31 0.07
N THR A 221 14.81 -24.80 1.31
CA THR A 221 13.71 -25.70 1.67
C THR A 221 12.34 -25.07 1.44
N LEU A 222 12.15 -23.82 1.89
CA LEU A 222 10.89 -23.11 1.66
C LEU A 222 10.68 -22.74 0.17
N THR A 223 11.76 -22.33 -0.53
CA THR A 223 11.70 -22.06 -1.97
C THR A 223 11.35 -23.32 -2.76
N ASP A 224 11.94 -24.47 -2.41
CA ASP A 224 11.62 -25.77 -3.03
C ASP A 224 10.19 -26.21 -2.73
N ALA A 225 9.65 -25.90 -1.55
CA ALA A 225 8.23 -26.11 -1.25
C ALA A 225 7.33 -25.35 -2.22
N VAL A 226 7.61 -24.06 -2.47
CA VAL A 226 6.89 -23.25 -3.47
C VAL A 226 7.04 -23.87 -4.86
N ARG A 227 8.25 -24.22 -5.29
CA ARG A 227 8.51 -24.79 -6.63
C ARG A 227 7.87 -26.17 -6.83
N SER A 228 7.78 -26.97 -5.78
CA SER A 228 7.16 -28.31 -5.83
C SER A 228 5.66 -28.28 -6.16
N THR A 229 5.00 -27.13 -5.99
CA THR A 229 3.60 -26.93 -6.42
C THR A 229 3.46 -26.68 -7.93
N GLY A 230 4.55 -26.44 -8.65
CA GLY A 230 4.57 -25.99 -10.04
C GLY A 230 4.53 -24.47 -10.21
N SER A 231 4.50 -23.71 -9.12
CA SER A 231 4.46 -22.23 -9.13
C SER A 231 5.67 -21.64 -9.84
N GLN A 232 5.40 -20.70 -10.76
CA GLN A 232 6.41 -19.90 -11.47
C GLN A 232 6.56 -18.47 -10.91
N LYS A 233 5.90 -18.16 -9.80
CA LYS A 233 5.96 -16.84 -9.16
C LYS A 233 7.37 -16.56 -8.64
N LEU A 234 7.77 -15.30 -8.67
CA LEU A 234 9.07 -14.90 -8.12
C LEU A 234 9.05 -15.00 -6.59
N VAL A 235 10.06 -15.66 -6.02
CA VAL A 235 10.16 -15.92 -4.58
C VAL A 235 11.10 -14.92 -3.93
N PHE A 236 10.57 -14.18 -2.98
CA PHE A 236 11.25 -13.14 -2.23
C PHE A 236 11.44 -13.53 -0.77
N TYR A 237 12.45 -12.96 -0.15
CA TYR A 237 12.69 -13.14 1.27
C TYR A 237 12.83 -11.80 1.99
N ASN A 238 12.27 -11.75 3.18
CA ASN A 238 12.21 -10.58 4.02
C ASN A 238 13.52 -10.42 4.81
N VAL A 239 14.29 -9.36 4.49
CA VAL A 239 15.50 -8.99 5.23
C VAL A 239 15.14 -8.36 6.57
N SER A 240 13.94 -7.78 6.69
CA SER A 240 13.54 -6.98 7.84
C SER A 240 14.56 -5.85 8.09
N GLN A 241 15.25 -5.89 9.21
CA GLN A 241 16.28 -4.91 9.61
C GLN A 241 17.65 -5.56 9.89
N ASP A 242 17.80 -6.87 9.68
CA ASP A 242 19.09 -7.58 9.89
C ASP A 242 19.79 -7.93 8.59
N PHE A 243 20.56 -6.98 8.08
CA PHE A 243 21.31 -7.11 6.82
C PHE A 243 22.49 -8.08 6.87
N ARG A 244 22.83 -8.63 8.05
CA ARG A 244 23.87 -9.67 8.15
C ARG A 244 23.49 -10.96 7.44
N ILE A 245 22.20 -11.17 7.16
CA ILE A 245 21.67 -12.33 6.44
C ILE A 245 21.90 -12.28 4.92
N THR A 246 22.31 -11.13 4.35
CA THR A 246 22.37 -10.90 2.91
C THR A 246 23.23 -11.91 2.15
N GLN A 247 24.34 -12.35 2.74
CA GLN A 247 25.21 -13.37 2.13
C GLN A 247 24.48 -14.71 1.97
N ALA A 248 23.64 -15.11 2.94
CA ALA A 248 22.84 -16.33 2.85
C ALA A 248 21.81 -16.22 1.74
N ILE A 249 21.13 -15.07 1.65
CA ILE A 249 20.16 -14.79 0.59
C ILE A 249 20.84 -14.90 -0.79
N ARG A 250 21.97 -14.24 -0.97
CA ARG A 250 22.73 -14.22 -2.23
C ARG A 250 23.13 -15.62 -2.72
N LYS A 251 23.42 -16.55 -1.78
CA LYS A 251 23.85 -17.91 -2.07
C LYS A 251 22.72 -18.94 -2.13
N SER A 252 21.48 -18.51 -1.92
CA SER A 252 20.28 -19.36 -1.94
C SER A 252 19.58 -19.36 -3.30
N LYS A 253 18.44 -20.07 -3.39
CA LYS A 253 17.55 -20.12 -4.56
C LYS A 253 16.58 -18.93 -4.62
N LEU A 254 16.64 -17.99 -3.70
CA LEU A 254 15.77 -16.82 -3.66
C LEU A 254 15.99 -15.93 -4.88
N GLN A 255 14.94 -15.30 -5.34
CA GLN A 255 14.97 -14.49 -6.55
C GLN A 255 14.83 -12.98 -6.28
N GLY A 256 14.58 -12.57 -5.04
CA GLY A 256 14.48 -11.17 -4.66
C GLY A 256 14.42 -10.98 -3.15
N VAL A 257 14.45 -9.72 -2.73
CA VAL A 257 14.47 -9.32 -1.32
C VAL A 257 13.44 -8.25 -1.03
N THR A 258 12.95 -8.25 0.22
CA THR A 258 12.03 -7.23 0.72
C THR A 258 12.62 -6.53 1.95
N PHE A 259 12.33 -5.22 2.08
CA PHE A 259 12.85 -4.32 3.11
C PHE A 259 11.71 -3.57 3.79
N ALA A 260 11.90 -3.17 5.06
CA ALA A 260 11.04 -2.21 5.74
C ALA A 260 11.77 -0.89 5.96
N TRP A 261 11.02 0.22 6.02
CA TRP A 261 11.60 1.52 6.37
C TRP A 261 10.65 2.43 7.12
N TYR A 262 11.01 2.77 8.35
CA TYR A 262 10.29 3.67 9.24
C TYR A 262 11.21 4.79 9.72
N PRO A 263 11.44 5.83 8.91
CA PRO A 263 12.47 6.86 9.19
C PRO A 263 12.15 7.75 10.39
N THR A 264 10.88 7.79 10.84
CA THR A 264 10.46 8.55 12.03
C THR A 264 10.33 7.68 13.28
N GLY A 265 10.74 6.39 13.20
CA GLY A 265 10.53 5.38 14.24
C GLY A 265 9.23 4.61 14.05
N LEU A 266 8.88 3.72 14.98
CA LEU A 266 7.67 2.89 14.85
C LEU A 266 6.47 3.45 15.61
N ASN A 267 6.70 4.10 16.75
CA ASN A 267 5.64 4.58 17.63
C ASN A 267 6.19 5.62 18.61
N SER A 268 5.66 6.83 18.58
CA SER A 268 5.95 7.91 19.52
C SER A 268 4.81 8.12 20.54
N GLY A 269 3.61 7.61 20.24
CA GLY A 269 2.40 7.81 21.03
C GLY A 269 1.75 9.18 20.88
N HIS A 270 2.23 10.00 19.94
CA HIS A 270 1.69 11.33 19.62
C HIS A 270 2.10 11.76 18.21
N GLU A 271 1.39 12.73 17.63
CA GLU A 271 1.75 13.27 16.32
C GLU A 271 3.13 13.94 16.34
N LEU A 272 4.00 13.52 15.42
CA LEU A 272 5.31 14.10 15.24
C LEU A 272 5.25 15.29 14.30
N VAL A 273 5.84 16.41 14.72
CA VAL A 273 5.96 17.64 13.95
C VAL A 273 7.44 17.96 13.72
N GLY A 274 7.87 18.04 12.46
CA GLY A 274 9.25 18.32 12.14
C GLY A 274 9.57 18.16 10.65
N ASN A 275 10.79 18.60 10.26
CA ASN A 275 11.30 18.39 8.91
C ASN A 275 12.06 17.07 8.82
N TYR A 276 11.41 16.05 8.30
CA TYR A 276 11.98 14.72 8.14
C TYR A 276 12.52 14.46 6.72
N ILE A 277 12.45 15.41 5.77
CA ILE A 277 12.89 15.22 4.37
C ILE A 277 14.36 14.81 4.32
N ARG A 278 15.23 15.44 5.13
CA ARG A 278 16.65 15.09 5.20
C ARG A 278 16.87 13.64 5.67
N GLY A 279 16.03 13.15 6.56
CA GLY A 279 16.09 11.78 7.08
C GLY A 279 15.76 10.70 6.05
N VAL A 280 15.19 11.09 4.90
CA VAL A 280 14.81 10.18 3.82
C VAL A 280 15.62 10.41 2.53
N ASP A 281 16.80 11.00 2.62
CA ASP A 281 17.69 11.26 1.48
C ASP A 281 18.34 10.00 0.91
N ALA A 282 18.58 9.00 1.75
CA ALA A 282 19.29 7.79 1.37
C ALA A 282 18.78 6.58 2.15
N PHE A 283 18.82 5.42 1.49
CA PHE A 283 18.58 4.12 2.12
C PHE A 283 19.70 3.15 1.70
N PRO A 284 20.91 3.33 2.28
CA PRO A 284 22.13 2.67 1.80
C PRO A 284 22.08 1.14 1.95
N ASP A 285 21.34 0.61 2.92
CA ASP A 285 21.21 -0.84 3.15
C ASP A 285 20.64 -1.57 1.92
N MET A 286 19.75 -0.94 1.17
CA MET A 286 19.24 -1.49 -0.08
C MET A 286 20.29 -1.53 -1.21
N LEU A 287 21.42 -0.85 -1.04
CA LEU A 287 22.56 -0.86 -1.99
C LEU A 287 23.64 -1.87 -1.60
N ASN A 288 23.39 -2.74 -0.61
CA ASN A 288 24.34 -3.78 -0.21
C ASN A 288 24.79 -4.60 -1.44
N PRO A 289 26.11 -4.76 -1.68
CA PRO A 289 26.62 -5.47 -2.86
C PRO A 289 26.14 -6.92 -2.99
N ASP A 290 25.90 -7.61 -1.86
CA ASP A 290 25.36 -8.97 -1.89
C ASP A 290 23.95 -9.02 -2.52
N LEU A 291 23.23 -7.92 -2.48
CA LEU A 291 21.86 -7.80 -3.00
C LEU A 291 21.80 -7.16 -4.40
N ALA A 292 22.94 -6.69 -4.93
CA ALA A 292 22.98 -5.94 -6.20
C ALA A 292 22.27 -6.63 -7.38
N PRO A 293 22.38 -7.96 -7.58
CA PRO A 293 21.72 -8.66 -8.69
C PRO A 293 20.29 -9.10 -8.39
N LEU A 294 19.72 -8.73 -7.23
CA LEU A 294 18.37 -9.12 -6.83
C LEU A 294 17.40 -7.94 -6.95
N PRO A 295 16.19 -8.15 -7.43
CA PRO A 295 15.14 -7.15 -7.39
C PRO A 295 14.78 -6.83 -5.93
N ARG A 296 14.36 -5.59 -5.70
CA ARG A 296 14.10 -5.03 -4.39
C ARG A 296 12.66 -4.57 -4.29
N ILE A 297 12.00 -4.95 -3.21
CA ILE A 297 10.65 -4.51 -2.83
C ILE A 297 10.73 -3.89 -1.44
N VAL A 298 10.04 -2.78 -1.25
CA VAL A 298 9.78 -2.22 0.07
C VAL A 298 8.44 -2.77 0.53
N TYR A 299 8.49 -3.83 1.36
CA TYR A 299 7.29 -4.55 1.78
C TYR A 299 6.46 -3.78 2.79
N GLU A 300 7.12 -2.94 3.57
CA GLU A 300 6.51 -2.05 4.57
C GLU A 300 7.29 -0.74 4.64
N PHE A 301 6.58 0.36 4.62
CA PHE A 301 7.11 1.68 4.94
C PHE A 301 6.00 2.58 5.46
N ASP A 302 6.37 3.51 6.30
CA ASP A 302 5.58 4.70 6.66
C ASP A 302 6.55 5.78 7.15
N ALA A 303 6.04 7.00 7.32
CA ALA A 303 6.52 7.98 8.27
C ALA A 303 5.53 7.97 9.45
N PRO A 304 5.65 6.98 10.38
CA PRO A 304 4.68 6.81 11.45
C PRO A 304 4.51 8.08 12.27
N ASP A 305 3.34 8.20 12.88
CA ASP A 305 2.98 9.33 13.73
C ASP A 305 3.02 10.70 13.00
N THR A 306 2.96 10.72 11.65
CA THR A 306 2.89 11.96 10.86
C THR A 306 1.67 12.01 9.94
N ARG A 307 1.19 13.22 9.62
CA ARG A 307 0.12 13.48 8.65
C ARG A 307 0.57 14.49 7.58
N THR A 308 1.77 14.31 7.05
CA THR A 308 2.41 15.29 6.17
C THR A 308 2.06 15.09 4.70
N GLY A 309 2.05 16.19 3.92
CA GLY A 309 1.87 16.17 2.47
C GLY A 309 3.12 15.76 1.69
N TYR A 310 4.32 15.87 2.28
CA TYR A 310 5.61 15.77 1.58
C TYR A 310 6.37 14.45 1.78
N MET A 311 6.09 13.69 2.86
CA MET A 311 6.96 12.57 3.23
C MET A 311 6.93 11.43 2.23
N TYR A 312 5.77 10.99 1.80
CA TYR A 312 5.69 9.83 0.91
C TYR A 312 6.33 10.06 -0.46
N PRO A 313 6.11 11.19 -1.16
CA PRO A 313 6.84 11.47 -2.39
C PRO A 313 8.36 11.52 -2.19
N ALA A 314 8.85 12.08 -1.07
CA ALA A 314 10.27 12.12 -0.74
C ALA A 314 10.84 10.70 -0.51
N MET A 315 10.12 9.83 0.20
CA MET A 315 10.51 8.43 0.41
C MET A 315 10.54 7.66 -0.92
N MET A 316 9.53 7.84 -1.78
CA MET A 316 9.47 7.16 -3.09
C MET A 316 10.61 7.59 -4.00
N ARG A 317 11.01 8.86 -4.00
CA ARG A 317 12.22 9.32 -4.68
C ARG A 317 13.42 8.47 -4.29
N THR A 318 13.62 8.24 -3.00
CA THR A 318 14.73 7.45 -2.46
C THR A 318 14.58 5.96 -2.81
N PHE A 319 13.37 5.39 -2.73
CA PHE A 319 13.14 4.01 -3.14
C PHE A 319 13.46 3.78 -4.62
N ARG A 320 13.07 4.72 -5.50
CA ARG A 320 13.46 4.63 -6.93
C ARG A 320 14.98 4.76 -7.10
N GLN A 321 15.63 5.66 -6.36
CA GLN A 321 17.08 5.84 -6.37
C GLN A 321 17.83 4.56 -5.98
N VAL A 322 17.34 3.79 -5.03
CA VAL A 322 17.96 2.52 -4.61
C VAL A 322 17.42 1.30 -5.36
N GLY A 323 16.62 1.50 -6.40
CA GLY A 323 16.21 0.46 -7.33
C GLY A 323 14.98 -0.34 -6.95
N ALA A 324 14.16 0.11 -6.00
CA ALA A 324 12.90 -0.55 -5.64
C ALA A 324 11.92 -0.58 -6.82
N GLN A 325 11.21 -1.71 -6.98
CA GLN A 325 10.24 -1.96 -8.03
C GLN A 325 8.80 -2.10 -7.52
N PHE A 326 8.61 -2.22 -6.24
CA PHE A 326 7.33 -2.15 -5.56
C PHE A 326 7.53 -1.55 -4.18
N ALA A 327 6.59 -0.71 -3.74
CA ALA A 327 6.56 -0.19 -2.39
C ALA A 327 5.12 -0.28 -1.84
N ALA A 328 4.97 -0.93 -0.68
CA ALA A 328 3.70 -1.09 0.02
C ALA A 328 3.74 -0.33 1.36
N MET A 329 2.93 0.71 1.49
CA MET A 329 2.77 1.45 2.74
C MET A 329 2.18 0.53 3.82
N PHE A 330 2.60 0.65 5.06
CA PHE A 330 2.02 -0.07 6.18
C PHE A 330 1.32 0.90 7.14
N ALA A 331 0.00 0.82 7.31
CA ALA A 331 -0.97 0.01 6.59
C ALA A 331 -2.17 0.90 6.23
N TYR A 332 -3.05 0.45 5.33
CA TYR A 332 -4.26 1.19 5.00
C TYR A 332 -5.36 0.89 6.02
N ASP A 333 -5.90 1.92 6.66
CA ASP A 333 -7.07 1.80 7.53
C ASP A 333 -8.34 1.60 6.71
N MET A 334 -9.10 0.58 7.03
CA MET A 334 -10.38 0.31 6.40
C MET A 334 -11.35 1.49 6.61
N LEU A 335 -12.10 1.86 5.57
CA LEU A 335 -13.03 3.00 5.60
C LEU A 335 -13.93 2.99 6.84
N GLN A 336 -14.48 1.84 7.21
CA GLN A 336 -15.46 1.75 8.31
C GLN A 336 -14.83 1.80 9.71
N THR A 337 -13.51 1.61 9.84
CA THR A 337 -12.80 1.66 11.12
C THR A 337 -11.91 2.90 11.27
N ALA A 338 -11.59 3.56 10.17
CA ALA A 338 -10.63 4.67 10.11
C ALA A 338 -11.01 5.88 10.99
N ALA A 339 -12.31 6.15 11.22
CA ALA A 339 -12.73 7.18 12.18
C ALA A 339 -12.15 6.98 13.59
N ARG A 340 -11.77 5.75 13.93
CA ARG A 340 -11.23 5.33 15.23
C ARG A 340 -9.73 5.05 15.19
N ASN A 341 -9.12 4.97 14.00
CA ASN A 341 -7.79 4.42 13.81
C ASN A 341 -7.65 3.09 14.59
N LEU A 342 -8.50 2.13 14.28
CA LEU A 342 -8.68 0.92 15.09
C LEU A 342 -7.75 -0.22 14.67
N GLY A 343 -7.21 -0.18 13.46
CA GLY A 343 -6.33 -1.20 12.91
C GLY A 343 -4.92 -1.16 13.52
N TRP A 344 -3.95 -0.61 12.81
CA TRP A 344 -2.54 -0.61 13.20
C TRP A 344 -2.07 0.67 13.90
N GLN A 345 -2.95 1.54 14.29
CA GLN A 345 -2.88 2.62 15.28
C GLN A 345 -1.77 3.67 15.16
N THR A 346 -0.52 3.31 14.86
CA THR A 346 0.57 4.24 14.56
C THR A 346 0.68 4.58 13.08
N HIS A 347 -0.01 3.81 12.24
CA HIS A 347 0.04 3.88 10.78
C HIS A 347 -1.32 4.32 10.24
N TYR A 348 -1.66 5.57 10.45
CA TYR A 348 -2.96 6.11 10.11
C TYR A 348 -3.01 6.63 8.68
N LEU A 349 -3.65 5.88 7.76
CA LEU A 349 -3.88 6.28 6.38
C LEU A 349 -5.22 5.78 5.85
N ASN A 350 -6.10 6.71 5.47
CA ASN A 350 -7.35 6.44 4.77
C ASN A 350 -7.71 7.61 3.86
N LEU A 351 -8.29 7.34 2.70
CA LEU A 351 -8.64 8.36 1.69
C LEU A 351 -9.56 9.45 2.25
N VAL A 352 -10.50 9.07 3.12
CA VAL A 352 -11.52 9.98 3.69
C VAL A 352 -11.00 10.66 4.97
N TYR A 353 -10.35 9.90 5.85
CA TYR A 353 -10.05 10.35 7.22
C TYR A 353 -8.67 11.00 7.39
N THR A 354 -7.78 10.83 6.41
CA THR A 354 -6.45 11.48 6.40
C THR A 354 -6.15 12.12 5.05
N PRO A 355 -6.96 13.07 4.59
CA PRO A 355 -6.97 13.52 3.19
C PRO A 355 -5.60 14.03 2.70
N ARG A 356 -4.87 14.84 3.49
CA ARG A 356 -3.53 15.33 3.11
C ARG A 356 -2.54 14.18 2.95
N LYS A 357 -2.49 13.25 3.92
CA LYS A 357 -1.61 12.08 3.88
C LYS A 357 -1.98 11.14 2.73
N ALA A 358 -3.28 10.97 2.47
CA ALA A 358 -3.76 10.17 1.35
C ALA A 358 -3.39 10.81 -0.02
N MET A 359 -3.50 12.14 -0.17
CA MET A 359 -3.00 12.82 -1.37
C MET A 359 -1.47 12.70 -1.51
N SER A 360 -0.72 12.76 -0.41
CA SER A 360 0.72 12.47 -0.42
C SER A 360 1.00 11.07 -0.97
N ALA A 361 0.19 10.08 -0.59
CA ALA A 361 0.30 8.70 -1.10
C ALA A 361 -0.12 8.56 -2.58
N VAL A 362 -1.12 9.32 -3.04
CA VAL A 362 -1.47 9.42 -4.47
C VAL A 362 -0.30 9.96 -5.29
N ILE A 363 0.36 11.02 -4.82
CA ILE A 363 1.54 11.59 -5.47
C ILE A 363 2.72 10.61 -5.42
N ALA A 364 2.89 9.90 -4.31
CA ALA A 364 3.93 8.87 -4.16
C ALA A 364 3.78 7.72 -5.17
N ALA A 365 2.56 7.30 -5.49
CA ALA A 365 2.30 6.34 -6.57
C ALA A 365 2.81 6.87 -7.92
N GLU A 366 2.53 8.13 -8.25
CA GLU A 366 3.05 8.76 -9.47
C GLU A 366 4.59 8.87 -9.46
N VAL A 367 5.22 9.14 -8.32
CA VAL A 367 6.68 9.11 -8.19
C VAL A 367 7.21 7.71 -8.53
N MET A 368 6.59 6.67 -7.98
CA MET A 368 7.00 5.29 -8.23
C MET A 368 6.89 4.92 -9.72
N HIS A 369 5.80 5.34 -10.38
CA HIS A 369 5.52 5.04 -11.79
C HIS A 369 6.38 5.86 -12.77
N ARG A 370 6.64 7.16 -12.48
CA ARG A 370 7.25 8.09 -13.43
C ARG A 370 8.75 8.23 -13.28
N LEU A 371 9.31 8.08 -12.06
CA LEU A 371 10.75 8.24 -11.90
C LEU A 371 11.52 7.02 -12.40
N PRO A 372 12.64 7.24 -13.10
CA PRO A 372 13.51 6.15 -13.52
C PRO A 372 14.09 5.43 -12.30
N ARG A 373 14.15 4.10 -12.39
CA ARG A 373 14.85 3.27 -11.42
C ARG A 373 16.35 3.62 -11.42
N LEU A 374 16.97 3.73 -10.23
CA LEU A 374 18.36 4.14 -10.01
C LEU A 374 18.67 5.59 -10.41
N GLY A 375 17.64 6.44 -10.56
CA GLY A 375 17.84 7.89 -10.75
C GLY A 375 18.47 8.52 -9.51
N SER A 376 19.31 9.54 -9.70
CA SER A 376 19.96 10.28 -8.59
C SER A 376 19.47 11.72 -8.56
N TYR A 377 19.16 12.21 -7.36
CA TYR A 377 18.57 13.53 -7.14
C TYR A 377 19.35 14.39 -6.15
N GLY A 378 20.48 13.88 -5.65
CA GLY A 378 21.34 14.56 -4.68
C GLY A 378 20.78 14.59 -3.25
N PRO A 379 21.47 15.29 -2.34
CA PRO A 379 21.03 15.42 -0.95
C PRO A 379 20.11 16.65 -0.74
N TYR A 380 19.39 16.64 0.39
CA TYR A 380 18.63 17.79 0.87
C TYR A 380 19.57 19.02 1.08
N PRO A 381 19.17 20.26 0.71
CA PRO A 381 17.82 20.63 0.21
C PRO A 381 17.65 20.56 -1.32
N ASN A 382 18.69 20.20 -2.09
CA ASN A 382 18.66 20.26 -3.55
C ASN A 382 17.71 19.23 -4.16
N ASN A 383 17.40 18.17 -3.45
CA ASN A 383 16.53 17.06 -3.87
C ASN A 383 15.04 17.28 -3.53
N THR A 384 14.64 18.48 -3.18
CA THR A 384 13.22 18.83 -2.99
C THR A 384 12.46 18.95 -4.31
N ARG A 385 13.18 19.10 -5.45
CA ARG A 385 12.63 19.02 -6.80
C ARG A 385 13.28 17.87 -7.55
N PHE A 386 12.46 16.99 -8.13
CA PHE A 386 12.91 15.77 -8.81
C PHE A 386 11.91 15.36 -9.91
N GLY A 387 12.34 15.47 -11.17
CA GLY A 387 11.43 15.37 -12.31
C GLY A 387 10.34 16.45 -12.23
N ASP A 388 9.11 16.07 -12.44
CA ASP A 388 7.94 16.96 -12.34
C ASP A 388 7.40 17.10 -10.90
N PHE A 389 8.11 16.56 -9.91
CA PHE A 389 7.70 16.55 -8.51
C PHE A 389 8.42 17.61 -7.68
N HIS A 390 7.70 18.11 -6.67
CA HIS A 390 8.26 19.00 -5.65
C HIS A 390 7.72 18.63 -4.27
N VAL A 391 8.57 18.74 -3.25
CA VAL A 391 8.21 18.57 -1.83
C VAL A 391 8.71 19.75 -1.02
N SER A 392 7.90 20.23 -0.08
CA SER A 392 8.20 21.35 0.80
C SER A 392 7.75 21.07 2.23
N TYR A 393 8.70 21.13 3.18
CA TYR A 393 8.35 21.07 4.59
C TYR A 393 7.62 22.34 5.05
N GLN A 394 8.10 23.50 4.60
CA GLN A 394 7.58 24.82 5.02
C GLN A 394 6.10 24.99 4.63
N GLU A 395 5.72 24.45 3.48
CA GLU A 395 4.34 24.51 2.95
C GLU A 395 3.54 23.26 3.28
N ASN A 396 4.15 22.26 3.91
CA ASN A 396 3.60 20.93 4.12
C ASN A 396 2.99 20.35 2.82
N LEU A 397 3.75 20.47 1.73
CA LEU A 397 3.32 20.23 0.36
C LEU A 397 4.11 19.09 -0.29
N GLY A 398 3.40 18.19 -0.95
CA GLY A 398 3.90 17.35 -2.04
C GLY A 398 3.10 17.68 -3.28
N GLU A 399 3.73 17.79 -4.44
CA GLU A 399 3.03 18.09 -5.70
C GLU A 399 3.66 17.40 -6.91
N LEU A 400 2.83 17.13 -7.90
CA LEU A 400 3.19 16.75 -9.26
C LEU A 400 2.67 17.82 -10.21
N VAL A 401 3.54 18.42 -11.01
CA VAL A 401 3.23 19.46 -11.98
C VAL A 401 3.68 19.01 -13.37
N ALA A 402 2.88 18.17 -14.02
CA ALA A 402 3.17 17.56 -15.31
C ALA A 402 2.20 18.08 -16.41
N PRO A 403 2.52 17.90 -17.70
CA PRO A 403 1.63 18.33 -18.79
C PRO A 403 0.27 17.64 -18.80
N ASP A 404 0.20 16.40 -18.30
CA ASP A 404 -0.99 15.54 -18.29
C ASP A 404 -1.70 15.46 -16.93
N ALA A 405 -1.00 15.80 -15.84
CA ALA A 405 -1.50 15.65 -14.47
C ALA A 405 -1.04 16.78 -13.55
N PHE A 406 -1.94 17.24 -12.69
CA PHE A 406 -1.65 18.23 -11.66
C PHE A 406 -2.21 17.75 -10.32
N LEU A 407 -1.32 17.31 -9.41
CA LEU A 407 -1.68 16.71 -8.11
C LEU A 407 -0.97 17.46 -6.98
N TYR A 408 -1.65 17.70 -5.84
CA TYR A 408 -1.08 18.40 -4.70
C TYR A 408 -1.71 18.01 -3.36
N ALA A 409 -0.88 17.92 -2.33
CA ALA A 409 -1.24 17.54 -0.97
C ALA A 409 -1.11 18.72 0.02
N GLY A 410 -1.48 19.92 -0.40
CA GLY A 410 -1.45 21.19 0.32
C GLY A 410 -1.75 22.33 -0.64
N ASP A 411 -1.91 23.54 -0.15
CA ASP A 411 -2.05 24.71 -1.03
C ASP A 411 -0.80 24.89 -1.90
N THR A 412 -0.99 25.16 -3.18
CA THR A 412 0.11 25.39 -4.12
C THR A 412 -0.11 26.62 -4.99
N ARG A 413 1.00 27.27 -5.37
CA ARG A 413 1.04 28.37 -6.35
C ARG A 413 1.55 27.92 -7.71
N ALA A 414 1.86 26.63 -7.85
CA ALA A 414 2.33 26.08 -9.11
C ALA A 414 1.26 26.15 -10.18
N THR A 415 1.68 26.40 -11.42
CA THR A 415 0.81 26.40 -12.60
C THR A 415 1.26 25.28 -13.52
N PRO A 416 0.35 24.39 -13.97
CA PRO A 416 0.67 23.36 -14.96
C PRO A 416 1.26 23.98 -16.24
N PRO A 417 2.27 23.36 -16.85
CA PRO A 417 2.90 23.89 -18.06
C PRO A 417 1.95 23.90 -19.28
N ASP A 418 0.99 22.98 -19.31
CA ASP A 418 -0.07 22.90 -20.32
C ASP A 418 -1.44 22.65 -19.67
N PRO A 419 -2.14 23.71 -19.19
CA PRO A 419 -3.46 23.53 -18.57
C PRO A 419 -4.54 22.94 -19.51
N ALA A 420 -4.39 23.06 -20.83
CA ALA A 420 -5.32 22.49 -21.80
C ALA A 420 -5.08 20.99 -22.02
N GLY A 421 -3.82 20.55 -21.89
CA GLY A 421 -3.41 19.15 -21.99
C GLY A 421 -3.75 18.29 -20.75
N LEU A 422 -4.11 18.90 -19.64
CA LEU A 422 -4.44 18.15 -18.43
C LEU A 422 -5.56 17.14 -18.65
N THR A 423 -5.36 15.96 -18.11
CA THR A 423 -6.35 14.86 -18.11
C THR A 423 -6.78 14.50 -16.69
N ARG A 424 -5.97 14.85 -15.67
CA ARG A 424 -6.22 14.55 -14.26
C ARG A 424 -5.75 15.69 -13.36
N ILE A 425 -6.62 16.12 -12.46
CA ILE A 425 -6.30 16.99 -11.34
C ILE A 425 -6.80 16.33 -10.07
N ALA A 426 -5.99 16.32 -9.02
CA ALA A 426 -6.45 15.91 -7.69
C ALA A 426 -5.74 16.74 -6.64
N GLY A 427 -6.47 17.11 -5.59
CA GLY A 427 -5.91 17.97 -4.57
C GLY A 427 -6.54 17.81 -3.20
N TYR A 428 -5.72 18.13 -2.21
CA TYR A 428 -6.11 18.60 -0.90
C TYR A 428 -5.62 20.04 -0.78
N GLY A 429 -6.53 21.02 -0.55
CA GLY A 429 -6.22 22.44 -0.59
C GLY A 429 -6.51 23.11 -1.95
N SER A 430 -5.92 24.28 -2.19
CA SER A 430 -6.19 25.12 -3.35
C SER A 430 -4.97 25.32 -4.26
N SER A 431 -5.24 25.64 -5.52
CA SER A 431 -4.25 25.97 -6.55
C SER A 431 -4.76 27.09 -7.47
N PRO A 432 -3.94 27.61 -8.40
CA PRO A 432 -4.43 28.55 -9.45
C PRO A 432 -5.50 27.95 -10.36
N VAL A 433 -5.62 26.61 -10.46
CA VAL A 433 -6.57 25.92 -11.33
C VAL A 433 -7.86 25.58 -10.59
N VAL A 434 -7.76 25.20 -9.30
CA VAL A 434 -8.90 24.85 -8.47
C VAL A 434 -8.80 25.59 -7.14
N SER A 435 -9.78 26.44 -6.84
CA SER A 435 -9.95 27.06 -5.51
C SER A 435 -11.02 26.31 -4.74
N TYR A 436 -10.66 25.75 -3.59
CA TYR A 436 -11.53 24.93 -2.75
C TYR A 436 -11.27 25.21 -1.27
N GLY A 437 -12.33 25.52 -0.52
CA GLY A 437 -12.24 25.88 0.90
C GLY A 437 -12.46 24.71 1.87
N GLY A 438 -12.72 23.50 1.37
CA GLY A 438 -12.97 22.32 2.21
C GLY A 438 -11.68 21.60 2.62
N GLU A 439 -11.82 20.72 3.62
CA GLU A 439 -10.75 19.89 4.20
C GLU A 439 -10.80 18.44 3.68
N GLY A 440 -11.56 18.19 2.62
CA GLY A 440 -11.61 16.91 1.91
C GLY A 440 -10.75 16.91 0.64
N ILE A 441 -10.53 15.72 0.10
CA ILE A 441 -9.88 15.53 -1.21
C ILE A 441 -10.91 15.78 -2.32
N TYR A 442 -10.43 16.24 -3.46
CA TYR A 442 -11.17 16.23 -4.70
C TYR A 442 -10.37 15.65 -5.85
N PHE A 443 -11.11 15.12 -6.82
CA PHE A 443 -10.55 14.62 -8.07
C PHE A 443 -11.34 15.20 -9.24
N LEU A 444 -10.61 15.61 -10.26
CA LEU A 444 -11.13 16.05 -11.54
C LEU A 444 -10.48 15.20 -12.64
N ASP A 445 -11.27 14.39 -13.32
CA ASP A 445 -10.80 13.53 -14.41
C ASP A 445 -11.47 13.96 -15.71
N LYS A 446 -10.67 14.15 -16.76
CA LYS A 446 -11.15 14.47 -18.11
C LYS A 446 -11.79 13.23 -18.72
N VAL A 447 -13.10 13.28 -18.98
CA VAL A 447 -13.83 12.20 -19.65
C VAL A 447 -13.62 12.28 -21.15
N LYS A 448 -13.71 13.50 -21.69
CA LYS A 448 -13.41 13.87 -23.08
C LYS A 448 -13.20 15.39 -23.16
N PRO A 449 -12.74 15.94 -24.28
CA PRO A 449 -12.64 17.40 -24.44
C PRO A 449 -13.94 18.11 -24.04
N GLY A 450 -13.84 19.10 -23.16
CA GLY A 450 -14.97 19.89 -22.62
C GLY A 450 -15.86 19.16 -21.60
N LEU A 451 -15.53 17.93 -21.21
CA LEU A 451 -16.29 17.18 -20.20
C LEU A 451 -15.36 16.60 -19.12
N TRP A 452 -15.57 17.03 -17.90
CA TRP A 452 -14.82 16.59 -16.73
C TRP A 452 -15.76 15.98 -15.68
N ARG A 453 -15.28 14.97 -14.95
CA ARG A 453 -15.91 14.41 -13.77
C ARG A 453 -15.26 14.99 -12.54
N LEU A 454 -16.05 15.65 -11.70
CA LEU A 454 -15.63 16.08 -10.37
C LEU A 454 -16.14 15.09 -9.33
N GLU A 455 -15.27 14.72 -8.43
CA GLU A 455 -15.57 13.91 -7.24
C GLU A 455 -15.03 14.64 -6.01
N LEU A 456 -15.88 14.82 -4.99
CA LEU A 456 -15.56 15.51 -3.74
C LEU A 456 -15.71 14.54 -2.58
N TYR A 457 -14.76 14.55 -1.67
CA TYR A 457 -14.80 13.80 -0.42
C TYR A 457 -15.16 14.73 0.74
N PRO A 458 -15.74 14.20 1.85
CA PRO A 458 -16.10 15.01 3.01
C PRO A 458 -14.88 15.61 3.68
N ASP A 459 -15.08 16.67 4.47
CA ASP A 459 -14.05 17.20 5.35
C ASP A 459 -13.68 16.17 6.41
N ALA A 460 -12.37 16.05 6.67
CA ALA A 460 -11.85 15.26 7.77
C ALA A 460 -11.51 16.15 8.96
N GLU A 461 -12.36 16.15 9.98
CA GLU A 461 -12.17 16.96 11.18
C GLU A 461 -11.46 16.16 12.28
N PRO A 462 -10.18 16.46 12.61
CA PRO A 462 -9.50 15.82 13.72
C PRO A 462 -10.19 16.16 15.07
N ILE A 463 -10.41 15.15 15.91
CA ILE A 463 -11.01 15.30 17.23
C ILE A 463 -9.96 15.17 18.31
N ARG A 464 -8.99 14.27 18.09
CA ARG A 464 -7.86 14.02 18.99
C ARG A 464 -6.68 13.50 18.17
N ASP A 465 -5.52 13.38 18.84
CA ASP A 465 -4.36 12.77 18.25
C ASP A 465 -4.65 11.29 17.88
N PRO A 466 -4.53 10.89 16.63
CA PRO A 466 -4.79 9.52 16.21
C PRO A 466 -3.78 8.52 16.76
N PHE A 467 -2.57 8.98 17.11
CA PHE A 467 -1.43 8.17 17.52
C PHE A 467 -1.35 7.91 19.04
N GLU A 468 -2.32 8.42 19.81
CA GLU A 468 -2.50 8.03 21.21
C GLU A 468 -2.62 6.49 21.33
N PRO A 469 -2.26 5.91 22.51
CA PRO A 469 -2.35 4.47 22.74
C PRO A 469 -3.68 3.84 22.32
N PRO A 470 -3.66 2.58 21.89
CA PRO A 470 -4.83 1.88 21.39
C PRO A 470 -6.01 1.90 22.36
N ASN A 471 -7.18 2.29 21.86
CA ASN A 471 -8.43 2.23 22.60
C ASN A 471 -9.60 2.05 21.60
N PRO A 472 -10.32 0.92 21.62
CA PRO A 472 -11.43 0.66 20.72
C PRO A 472 -12.54 1.71 20.76
N ALA A 473 -12.73 2.38 21.91
CA ALA A 473 -13.76 3.40 22.10
C ALA A 473 -13.36 4.79 21.56
N LYS A 474 -12.07 5.02 21.23
CA LYS A 474 -11.65 6.35 20.75
C LYS A 474 -12.24 6.67 19.36
N VAL A 475 -12.56 7.94 19.13
CA VAL A 475 -12.82 8.50 17.80
C VAL A 475 -11.78 9.58 17.59
N VAL A 476 -11.00 9.47 16.52
CA VAL A 476 -9.86 10.36 16.25
C VAL A 476 -10.16 11.39 15.18
N THR A 477 -11.01 11.04 14.19
CA THR A 477 -11.38 11.94 13.10
C THR A 477 -12.86 11.73 12.75
N ARG A 478 -13.57 12.82 12.41
CA ARG A 478 -14.92 12.77 11.85
C ARG A 478 -14.91 13.16 10.39
N ALA A 479 -15.63 12.43 9.57
CA ALA A 479 -15.97 12.85 8.22
C ALA A 479 -17.27 13.66 8.23
N ILE A 480 -17.21 14.90 7.73
CA ILE A 480 -18.33 15.84 7.80
C ILE A 480 -18.59 16.43 6.41
N SER A 481 -19.81 16.25 5.91
CA SER A 481 -20.22 16.92 4.68
C SER A 481 -20.65 18.35 4.98
N ARG A 482 -19.93 19.32 4.39
CA ARG A 482 -20.24 20.75 4.47
C ARG A 482 -20.42 21.31 3.06
N PRO A 483 -21.30 22.30 2.87
CA PRO A 483 -21.42 22.99 1.59
C PRO A 483 -20.23 23.94 1.40
N TRP A 484 -19.35 23.62 0.43
CA TRP A 484 -18.22 24.45 0.04
C TRP A 484 -18.36 24.93 -1.39
N SER A 485 -17.90 26.13 -1.65
CA SER A 485 -17.71 26.61 -3.02
C SER A 485 -16.44 26.02 -3.60
N ILE A 486 -16.52 25.50 -4.82
CA ILE A 486 -15.38 25.11 -5.62
C ILE A 486 -15.35 25.93 -6.92
N THR A 487 -14.23 26.53 -7.22
CA THR A 487 -14.01 27.27 -8.48
C THR A 487 -12.98 26.51 -9.31
N VAL A 488 -13.32 26.20 -10.55
CA VAL A 488 -12.45 25.50 -11.48
C VAL A 488 -12.15 26.42 -12.66
N THR A 489 -10.84 26.65 -12.92
CA THR A 489 -10.32 27.49 -14.01
C THR A 489 -9.55 26.61 -14.97
N LEU A 490 -10.24 26.04 -15.98
CA LEU A 490 -9.67 25.19 -16.98
C LEU A 490 -10.00 25.72 -18.39
N PRO A 491 -8.99 25.93 -19.27
CA PRO A 491 -9.23 26.38 -20.65
C PRO A 491 -10.18 25.46 -21.41
N ASP A 492 -10.11 24.14 -21.14
CA ASP A 492 -10.96 23.11 -21.76
C ASP A 492 -12.46 23.24 -21.41
N LEU A 493 -12.80 23.86 -20.29
CA LEU A 493 -14.18 24.12 -19.86
C LEU A 493 -14.71 25.49 -20.31
N GLY A 494 -13.83 26.39 -20.77
CA GLY A 494 -14.17 27.76 -21.13
C GLY A 494 -14.60 28.62 -19.93
N ALA A 495 -15.19 29.78 -20.22
CA ALA A 495 -15.64 30.73 -19.19
C ALA A 495 -16.98 30.34 -18.52
N THR A 496 -17.75 29.49 -19.14
CA THR A 496 -19.06 29.03 -18.64
C THR A 496 -19.22 27.55 -18.93
N PHE A 497 -19.71 26.79 -17.95
CA PHE A 497 -20.02 25.37 -18.09
C PHE A 497 -21.25 24.99 -17.23
N THR A 498 -21.85 23.87 -17.53
CA THR A 498 -22.98 23.31 -16.75
C THR A 498 -22.48 22.20 -15.83
N VAL A 499 -23.08 22.06 -14.65
CA VAL A 499 -22.78 20.99 -13.71
C VAL A 499 -24.04 20.12 -13.58
N GLN A 500 -23.85 18.79 -13.67
CA GLN A 500 -24.89 17.80 -13.49
C GLN A 500 -24.47 16.82 -12.40
N PRO A 501 -25.29 16.58 -11.36
CA PRO A 501 -25.02 15.54 -10.38
C PRO A 501 -25.11 14.16 -11.05
N VAL A 502 -24.19 13.25 -10.66
CA VAL A 502 -24.16 11.87 -11.17
C VAL A 502 -24.57 10.86 -10.11
N ASN A 503 -24.69 11.29 -8.85
CA ASN A 503 -25.19 10.46 -7.75
C ASN A 503 -26.69 10.58 -7.64
N ALA A 504 -27.40 9.45 -7.40
CA ALA A 504 -28.82 9.48 -7.11
C ALA A 504 -29.06 10.26 -5.80
N GLY A 505 -29.91 11.32 -5.85
CA GLY A 505 -30.22 12.14 -4.69
C GLY A 505 -29.27 13.31 -4.41
N ALA A 506 -28.38 13.66 -5.33
CA ALA A 506 -27.54 14.87 -5.26
C ALA A 506 -28.21 16.07 -5.92
#